data_aab0b003c4be324456f2d1f602f0665e
#
_entry.id   aab0b003c4be324456f2d1f602f0665e
#
_cell.length_a   1.000
_cell.length_b   1.000
_cell.length_c   1.000
_cell.angle_alpha   90.00
_cell.angle_beta   90.00
_cell.angle_gamma   90.00
#
_symmetry.space_group_name_H-M   'P 1'
#
loop_
_entity.id
_entity.type
_entity.pdbx_description
1 polymer ?
#
loop_
_entity_poly.entity_id
_entity_poly.type
_entity_poly.pdbx_seq_one_letter_code
_entity_poly.pdbx_strand_id
1 'polypeptide(L)'
;SNILLLGPTGSGKTLLAQTVAICLDVPFAICDCTTLTQAGYVGEDIESIIAKLLQDANYNVEKAQQGIVFLDEVDKIGAVPGIHQLRDVGGEGVQQGMLKMLEGTLVTIPERNSRKMRGEPIVVDTTNILFIASGAFNGLDRIVNRRKNEKYLGFGAQSSESQGRRAATAADVADNYSTADSSLLEDMIEKDQLLNAVESRDLIEFGMIPEFVGRFPVVVPFHNLTENMLVQILTEPQNALIPQFQKLFSMDNVELTFEPKALRRIAKVAMERKTGARGLRAILVN
;
A
#
# COMPACT_ATOMS: atom_id res chain seq x y z
N SER A 1 18.48 -1.26 -2.56
CA SER A 1 17.51 -0.72 -3.54
C SER A 1 16.14 -0.66 -2.92
N ASN A 2 15.47 0.48 -3.02
CA ASN A 2 14.14 0.67 -2.45
C ASN A 2 13.04 0.07 -3.34
N ILE A 3 11.89 -0.25 -2.75
CA ILE A 3 10.79 -0.97 -3.41
C ILE A 3 9.50 -0.14 -3.27
N LEU A 4 8.74 -0.03 -4.36
CA LEU A 4 7.41 0.58 -4.36
C LEU A 4 6.34 -0.51 -4.58
N LEU A 5 5.43 -0.65 -3.63
CA LEU A 5 4.30 -1.57 -3.69
C LEU A 5 3.03 -0.81 -4.12
N LEU A 6 2.47 -1.18 -5.26
CA LEU A 6 1.24 -0.60 -5.80
C LEU A 6 0.08 -1.57 -5.65
N GLY A 7 -1.08 -1.09 -5.30
CA GLY A 7 -2.28 -1.92 -5.35
C GLY A 7 -3.32 -1.61 -4.29
N PRO A 8 -4.47 -2.28 -4.33
CA PRO A 8 -5.62 -1.93 -3.52
C PRO A 8 -5.37 -2.06 -2.02
N THR A 9 -6.11 -1.29 -1.24
CA THR A 9 -6.10 -1.39 0.21
C THR A 9 -6.57 -2.78 0.64
N GLY A 10 -5.90 -3.36 1.66
CA GLY A 10 -6.25 -4.69 2.16
C GLY A 10 -5.71 -5.86 1.32
N SER A 11 -4.83 -5.61 0.35
CA SER A 11 -4.15 -6.65 -0.45
C SER A 11 -2.94 -7.31 0.24
N GLY A 12 -2.60 -6.89 1.45
CA GLY A 12 -1.53 -7.52 2.25
C GLY A 12 -0.15 -6.87 2.13
N LYS A 13 -0.01 -5.69 1.52
CA LYS A 13 1.28 -5.00 1.33
C LYS A 13 2.08 -4.83 2.62
N THR A 14 1.44 -4.28 3.65
CA THR A 14 2.06 -4.07 4.97
C THR A 14 2.44 -5.40 5.64
N LEU A 15 1.55 -6.40 5.55
CA LEU A 15 1.80 -7.73 6.12
C LEU A 15 3.00 -8.42 5.46
N LEU A 16 3.13 -8.29 4.14
CA LEU A 16 4.28 -8.84 3.42
C LEU A 16 5.58 -8.21 3.93
N ALA A 17 5.64 -6.87 4.03
CA ALA A 17 6.84 -6.17 4.50
C ALA A 17 7.21 -6.56 5.95
N GLN A 18 6.23 -6.64 6.83
CA GLN A 18 6.43 -7.12 8.21
C GLN A 18 6.95 -8.56 8.26
N THR A 19 6.36 -9.45 7.45
CA THR A 19 6.77 -10.85 7.40
C THR A 19 8.21 -10.98 6.90
N VAL A 20 8.60 -10.21 5.88
CA VAL A 20 9.97 -10.17 5.38
C VAL A 20 10.94 -9.72 6.48
N ALA A 21 10.61 -8.66 7.23
CA ALA A 21 11.44 -8.18 8.33
C ALA A 21 11.61 -9.23 9.43
N ILE A 22 10.54 -9.93 9.79
CA ILE A 22 10.58 -11.04 10.77
C ILE A 22 11.46 -12.19 10.25
N CYS A 23 11.29 -12.59 8.99
CA CYS A 23 12.09 -13.69 8.41
C CYS A 23 13.58 -13.35 8.31
N LEU A 24 13.93 -12.08 8.12
CA LEU A 24 15.30 -11.60 8.05
C LEU A 24 15.89 -11.26 9.44
N ASP A 25 15.07 -11.29 10.48
CA ASP A 25 15.43 -10.86 11.85
C ASP A 25 16.04 -9.46 11.90
N VAL A 26 15.39 -8.52 11.21
CA VAL A 26 15.80 -7.12 11.15
C VAL A 26 14.74 -6.20 11.76
N PRO A 27 15.15 -5.02 12.32
CA PRO A 27 14.22 -4.03 12.84
C PRO A 27 13.26 -3.53 11.76
N PHE A 28 12.03 -3.22 12.16
CA PHE A 28 10.96 -2.78 11.27
C PHE A 28 10.23 -1.55 11.81
N ALA A 29 10.12 -0.50 11.01
CA ALA A 29 9.35 0.68 11.36
C ALA A 29 8.29 0.98 10.29
N ILE A 30 7.09 1.35 10.73
CA ILE A 30 5.99 1.79 9.87
C ILE A 30 5.82 3.30 10.04
N CYS A 31 5.69 3.99 8.92
CA CYS A 31 5.34 5.40 8.87
C CYS A 31 4.18 5.61 7.91
N ASP A 32 3.16 6.31 8.38
CA ASP A 32 2.08 6.82 7.56
C ASP A 32 2.50 8.17 6.98
N CYS A 33 2.66 8.24 5.66
CA CYS A 33 3.13 9.45 4.99
C CYS A 33 2.15 10.62 5.09
N THR A 34 0.87 10.36 5.40
CA THR A 34 -0.14 11.42 5.59
C THR A 34 0.09 12.23 6.87
N THR A 35 0.81 11.67 7.84
CA THR A 35 1.14 12.35 9.09
C THR A 35 2.41 13.19 9.01
N LEU A 36 3.19 13.01 7.94
CA LEU A 36 4.44 13.72 7.74
C LEU A 36 4.18 15.15 7.24
N THR A 37 4.97 16.06 7.74
CA THR A 37 4.98 17.45 7.29
C THR A 37 6.40 17.93 7.01
N GLN A 38 6.50 18.96 6.18
CA GLN A 38 7.78 19.62 5.97
C GLN A 38 8.28 20.24 7.30
N ALA A 39 9.58 20.18 7.55
CA ALA A 39 10.19 20.70 8.78
C ALA A 39 9.71 22.12 9.13
N GLY A 40 9.26 22.28 10.39
CA GLY A 40 8.75 23.56 10.92
C GLY A 40 7.23 23.72 10.94
N TYR A 41 6.46 22.72 10.50
CA TYR A 41 5.00 22.68 10.59
C TYR A 41 4.52 21.62 11.61
N VAL A 42 3.24 21.67 11.97
CA VAL A 42 2.63 20.71 12.90
C VAL A 42 2.48 19.36 12.20
N GLY A 43 3.21 18.35 12.68
CA GLY A 43 3.21 16.98 12.15
C GLY A 43 4.43 16.20 12.61
N GLU A 44 4.57 14.96 12.14
CA GLU A 44 5.75 14.16 12.41
C GLU A 44 6.92 14.61 11.52
N ASP A 45 8.09 14.80 12.12
CA ASP A 45 9.31 15.06 11.36
C ASP A 45 9.77 13.78 10.65
N ILE A 46 10.34 13.93 9.45
CA ILE A 46 10.86 12.81 8.65
C ILE A 46 11.90 12.01 9.46
N GLU A 47 12.68 12.69 10.29
CA GLU A 47 13.69 12.07 11.16
C GLU A 47 13.08 11.17 12.26
N SER A 48 11.81 11.40 12.63
CA SER A 48 11.08 10.55 13.58
C SER A 48 10.92 9.10 13.08
N ILE A 49 10.93 8.89 11.78
CA ILE A 49 10.87 7.56 11.15
C ILE A 49 12.07 6.72 11.59
N ILE A 50 13.27 7.31 11.52
CA ILE A 50 14.51 6.63 11.90
C ILE A 50 14.58 6.44 13.43
N ALA A 51 14.01 7.37 14.20
CA ALA A 51 13.87 7.19 15.64
C ALA A 51 13.00 5.98 16.01
N LYS A 52 11.88 5.78 15.30
CA LYS A 52 11.03 4.57 15.47
C LYS A 52 11.79 3.29 15.13
N LEU A 53 12.57 3.28 14.05
CA LEU A 53 13.39 2.13 13.68
C LEU A 53 14.47 1.83 14.72
N LEU A 54 15.14 2.85 15.24
CA LEU A 54 16.12 2.72 16.29
C LEU A 54 15.52 2.18 17.59
N GLN A 55 14.31 2.60 17.92
CA GLN A 55 13.57 2.08 19.09
C GLN A 55 13.24 0.59 18.91
N ASP A 56 12.80 0.15 17.74
CA ASP A 56 12.53 -1.27 17.44
C ASP A 56 13.82 -2.12 17.50
N ALA A 57 14.96 -1.52 17.14
CA ALA A 57 16.29 -2.11 17.29
C ALA A 57 16.81 -2.13 18.73
N ASN A 58 16.02 -1.75 19.75
CA ASN A 58 16.44 -1.56 21.13
C ASN A 58 17.67 -0.63 21.26
N TYR A 59 17.68 0.46 20.48
CA TYR A 59 18.78 1.44 20.41
C TYR A 59 20.12 0.89 19.93
N ASN A 60 20.13 -0.28 19.29
CA ASN A 60 21.32 -0.81 18.64
C ASN A 60 21.43 -0.19 17.22
N VAL A 61 22.40 0.71 17.05
CA VAL A 61 22.61 1.45 15.81
C VAL A 61 22.95 0.52 14.64
N GLU A 62 23.82 -0.46 14.84
CA GLU A 62 24.22 -1.39 13.77
C GLU A 62 23.04 -2.22 13.26
N LYS A 63 22.17 -2.68 14.17
CA LYS A 63 20.93 -3.37 13.77
C LYS A 63 19.97 -2.43 13.05
N ALA A 64 19.77 -1.21 13.56
CA ALA A 64 18.88 -0.21 12.95
C ALA A 64 19.29 0.11 11.52
N GLN A 65 20.58 0.23 11.23
CA GLN A 65 21.12 0.50 9.90
C GLN A 65 20.88 -0.63 8.87
N GLN A 66 20.50 -1.82 9.31
CA GLN A 66 20.13 -2.97 8.47
C GLN A 66 18.62 -3.22 8.44
N GLY A 67 17.84 -2.31 9.01
CA GLY A 67 16.41 -2.44 9.16
C GLY A 67 15.62 -2.15 7.91
N ILE A 68 14.30 -2.30 8.04
CA ILE A 68 13.32 -2.01 7.00
C ILE A 68 12.40 -0.88 7.49
N VAL A 69 12.24 0.14 6.68
CA VAL A 69 11.26 1.22 6.86
C VAL A 69 10.14 1.06 5.85
N PHE A 70 8.92 0.92 6.34
CA PHE A 70 7.73 0.85 5.51
C PHE A 70 7.00 2.21 5.52
N LEU A 71 6.93 2.82 4.33
CA LEU A 71 6.27 4.10 4.09
C LEU A 71 4.88 3.82 3.52
N ASP A 72 3.84 3.94 4.33
CA ASP A 72 2.47 3.70 3.88
C ASP A 72 1.81 4.96 3.34
N GLU A 73 0.84 4.78 2.46
CA GLU A 73 0.03 5.86 1.86
C GLU A 73 0.85 6.93 1.11
N VAL A 74 1.95 6.53 0.43
CA VAL A 74 2.79 7.49 -0.32
C VAL A 74 2.05 8.14 -1.49
N ASP A 75 0.97 7.53 -1.99
CA ASP A 75 0.12 8.12 -3.02
C ASP A 75 -0.63 9.38 -2.54
N LYS A 76 -0.75 9.56 -1.21
CA LYS A 76 -1.42 10.73 -0.60
C LYS A 76 -0.53 11.97 -0.53
N ILE A 77 0.78 11.80 -0.64
CA ILE A 77 1.74 12.91 -0.73
C ILE A 77 2.06 13.27 -2.19
N GLY A 78 1.36 12.70 -3.17
CA GLY A 78 1.41 13.13 -4.56
C GLY A 78 0.85 14.54 -4.73
N ALA A 79 1.47 15.36 -5.58
CA ALA A 79 0.97 16.68 -5.92
C ALA A 79 -0.38 16.60 -6.64
N VAL A 80 -1.37 17.39 -6.22
CA VAL A 80 -2.67 17.45 -6.91
C VAL A 80 -2.51 18.31 -8.17
N PRO A 81 -2.74 17.79 -9.38
CA PRO A 81 -2.66 18.58 -10.60
C PRO A 81 -3.68 19.74 -10.56
N GLY A 82 -3.22 20.97 -10.71
CA GLY A 82 -4.08 22.16 -10.88
C GLY A 82 -4.12 23.16 -9.73
N ILE A 83 -3.50 22.91 -8.58
CA ILE A 83 -3.42 23.85 -7.46
C ILE A 83 -2.02 24.45 -7.38
N HIS A 84 -1.67 25.30 -8.34
CA HIS A 84 -0.31 25.90 -8.44
C HIS A 84 -0.05 27.13 -7.55
N GLN A 85 -0.94 27.50 -6.61
CA GLN A 85 -0.78 28.79 -5.90
C GLN A 85 -0.77 28.74 -4.38
N LEU A 86 -0.97 27.61 -3.74
CA LEU A 86 -0.73 27.46 -2.31
C LEU A 86 0.48 26.57 -2.12
N ARG A 87 1.49 27.05 -1.35
CA ARG A 87 2.65 26.25 -0.95
C ARG A 87 2.14 24.90 -0.48
N ASP A 88 2.41 23.85 -1.27
CA ASP A 88 2.04 22.49 -0.92
C ASP A 88 2.96 22.00 0.21
N VAL A 89 2.53 22.24 1.43
CA VAL A 89 3.26 21.88 2.65
C VAL A 89 3.21 20.37 2.90
N GLY A 90 2.20 19.70 2.32
CA GLY A 90 1.92 18.28 2.56
C GLY A 90 2.31 17.31 1.45
N GLY A 91 2.59 17.80 0.23
CA GLY A 91 2.82 16.96 -0.94
C GLY A 91 4.27 16.95 -1.40
N GLU A 92 4.62 17.81 -2.35
CA GLU A 92 5.97 17.88 -2.93
C GLU A 92 7.06 18.13 -1.87
N GLY A 93 6.77 18.99 -0.87
CA GLY A 93 7.71 19.31 0.20
C GLY A 93 8.07 18.10 1.07
N VAL A 94 7.12 17.19 1.32
CA VAL A 94 7.38 15.94 2.05
C VAL A 94 8.20 14.99 1.20
N GLN A 95 7.87 14.82 -0.09
CA GLN A 95 8.65 14.00 -1.01
C GLN A 95 10.10 14.49 -1.09
N GLN A 96 10.34 15.80 -1.26
CA GLN A 96 11.69 16.39 -1.29
C GLN A 96 12.42 16.19 0.04
N GLY A 97 11.75 16.36 1.17
CA GLY A 97 12.34 16.13 2.49
C GLY A 97 12.83 14.70 2.70
N MET A 98 12.09 13.71 2.17
CA MET A 98 12.49 12.30 2.26
C MET A 98 13.65 11.92 1.35
N LEU A 99 13.96 12.68 0.30
CA LEU A 99 15.00 12.32 -0.66
C LEU A 99 16.36 12.07 -0.01
N LYS A 100 16.76 12.93 0.93
CA LYS A 100 18.06 12.77 1.62
C LYS A 100 18.15 11.44 2.34
N MET A 101 17.07 11.06 3.04
CA MET A 101 17.00 9.78 3.77
C MET A 101 17.03 8.59 2.82
N LEU A 102 16.34 8.68 1.67
CA LEU A 102 16.30 7.62 0.65
C LEU A 102 17.63 7.50 -0.12
N GLU A 103 18.39 8.56 -0.21
CA GLU A 103 19.73 8.60 -0.83
C GLU A 103 20.84 8.00 0.04
N GLY A 104 20.59 7.95 1.33
CA GLY A 104 21.58 7.58 2.33
C GLY A 104 22.26 8.83 2.94
N THR A 105 22.01 9.05 4.20
CA THR A 105 22.57 10.17 4.97
C THR A 105 22.72 9.80 6.44
N LEU A 106 23.51 10.58 7.14
CA LEU A 106 23.62 10.48 8.60
C LEU A 106 22.49 11.29 9.23
N VAL A 107 21.60 10.60 9.93
CA VAL A 107 20.49 11.22 10.66
C VAL A 107 20.83 11.25 12.14
N THR A 108 20.76 12.45 12.74
CA THR A 108 21.03 12.67 14.16
C THR A 108 19.72 12.63 14.94
N ILE A 109 19.59 11.69 15.85
CA ILE A 109 18.40 11.51 16.68
C ILE A 109 18.65 12.08 18.06
N PRO A 110 17.88 13.11 18.48
CA PRO A 110 18.00 13.65 19.84
C PRO A 110 17.49 12.64 20.86
N GLU A 111 18.26 12.38 21.87
CA GLU A 111 17.90 11.48 22.95
C GLU A 111 16.80 12.10 23.83
N ARG A 112 15.52 11.80 23.55
CA ARG A 112 14.36 12.35 24.28
C ARG A 112 14.08 11.71 25.65
N ASN A 113 14.76 10.62 26.06
CA ASN A 113 14.31 9.77 27.16
C ASN A 113 15.30 9.49 28.30
N SER A 114 16.43 10.15 28.42
CA SER A 114 17.22 10.00 29.64
C SER A 114 17.06 11.21 30.56
N ARG A 115 16.24 11.03 31.60
CA ARG A 115 16.15 11.97 32.74
C ARG A 115 17.43 12.19 33.52
N LYS A 116 18.51 11.50 33.14
CA LYS A 116 19.80 11.54 33.83
C LYS A 116 20.95 11.30 32.85
N MET A 117 21.34 12.27 32.14
CA MET A 117 22.65 12.54 31.51
C MET A 117 22.40 13.22 30.16
N ARG A 118 23.20 14.23 29.87
CA ARG A 118 23.38 14.73 28.50
C ARG A 118 24.03 13.61 27.70
N GLY A 119 23.23 12.72 27.12
CA GLY A 119 23.70 11.69 26.20
C GLY A 119 24.20 12.35 24.90
N GLU A 120 25.24 11.79 24.31
CA GLU A 120 25.66 12.18 22.97
C GLU A 120 24.54 11.86 21.98
N PRO A 121 24.29 12.73 20.97
CA PRO A 121 23.27 12.48 19.98
C PRO A 121 23.60 11.19 19.21
N ILE A 122 22.61 10.32 19.04
CA ILE A 122 22.79 9.07 18.32
C ILE A 122 22.72 9.38 16.81
N VAL A 123 23.73 8.95 16.06
CA VAL A 123 23.79 9.12 14.61
C VAL A 123 23.55 7.77 13.94
N VAL A 124 22.60 7.74 13.01
CA VAL A 124 22.22 6.54 12.23
C VAL A 124 22.46 6.81 10.75
N ASP A 125 23.21 5.92 10.10
CA ASP A 125 23.41 5.97 8.63
C ASP A 125 22.27 5.22 7.92
N THR A 126 21.56 5.90 7.04
CA THR A 126 20.42 5.35 6.33
C THR A 126 20.78 4.61 5.03
N THR A 127 22.05 4.56 4.66
CA THR A 127 22.52 4.00 3.38
C THR A 127 22.11 2.55 3.14
N ASN A 128 22.12 1.72 4.20
CA ASN A 128 21.80 0.29 4.13
C ASN A 128 20.38 -0.04 4.61
N ILE A 129 19.60 0.95 4.98
CA ILE A 129 18.19 0.76 5.34
C ILE A 129 17.40 0.48 4.06
N LEU A 130 16.55 -0.53 4.09
CA LEU A 130 15.61 -0.83 3.00
C LEU A 130 14.32 -0.02 3.19
N PHE A 131 14.02 0.87 2.26
CA PHE A 131 12.76 1.59 2.23
C PHE A 131 11.78 0.88 1.31
N ILE A 132 10.61 0.55 1.84
CA ILE A 132 9.49 -0.04 1.10
C ILE A 132 8.34 0.95 1.15
N ALA A 133 8.06 1.61 0.04
CA ALA A 133 6.92 2.51 -0.09
C ALA A 133 5.67 1.75 -0.54
N SER A 134 4.50 2.15 -0.07
CA SER A 134 3.22 1.52 -0.37
C SER A 134 2.13 2.56 -0.62
N GLY A 135 1.29 2.32 -1.61
CA GLY A 135 0.13 3.14 -1.91
C GLY A 135 -0.94 2.42 -2.71
N ALA A 136 -2.16 2.91 -2.62
CA ALA A 136 -3.29 2.40 -3.40
C ALA A 136 -3.26 2.93 -4.85
N PHE A 137 -2.72 4.12 -5.07
CA PHE A 137 -2.60 4.80 -6.37
C PHE A 137 -3.92 4.77 -7.18
N ASN A 138 -5.02 5.16 -6.52
CA ASN A 138 -6.34 5.18 -7.16
C ASN A 138 -6.36 6.12 -8.36
N GLY A 139 -6.72 5.58 -9.53
CA GLY A 139 -6.73 6.33 -10.79
C GLY A 139 -5.46 6.18 -11.64
N LEU A 140 -4.41 5.54 -11.14
CA LEU A 140 -3.20 5.24 -11.91
C LEU A 140 -3.51 4.32 -13.10
N ASP A 141 -4.47 3.41 -12.96
CA ASP A 141 -5.00 2.56 -14.01
C ASP A 141 -5.48 3.37 -15.23
N ARG A 142 -6.13 4.51 -15.01
CA ARG A 142 -6.60 5.42 -16.08
C ARG A 142 -5.43 6.09 -16.80
N ILE A 143 -4.39 6.48 -16.09
CA ILE A 143 -3.18 7.08 -16.67
C ILE A 143 -2.48 6.07 -17.58
N VAL A 144 -2.28 4.85 -17.09
CA VAL A 144 -1.67 3.76 -17.86
C VAL A 144 -2.52 3.42 -19.09
N ASN A 145 -3.84 3.35 -18.94
CA ASN A 145 -4.75 3.07 -20.07
C ASN A 145 -4.68 4.17 -21.13
N ARG A 146 -4.69 5.45 -20.73
CA ARG A 146 -4.53 6.57 -21.66
C ARG A 146 -3.20 6.45 -22.44
N ARG A 147 -2.09 6.22 -21.76
CA ARG A 147 -0.77 6.04 -22.39
C ARG A 147 -0.74 4.88 -23.39
N LYS A 148 -1.37 3.75 -23.08
CA LYS A 148 -1.46 2.61 -24.00
C LYS A 148 -2.28 2.97 -25.23
N ASN A 149 -3.42 3.63 -25.04
CA ASN A 149 -4.30 4.02 -26.15
C ASN A 149 -3.64 5.08 -27.07
N GLU A 150 -2.90 6.04 -26.53
CA GLU A 150 -2.15 7.02 -27.32
C GLU A 150 -1.08 6.35 -28.21
N LYS A 151 -0.40 5.30 -27.73
CA LYS A 151 0.53 4.53 -28.56
C LYS A 151 -0.17 3.83 -29.72
N TYR A 152 -1.38 3.33 -29.54
CA TYR A 152 -2.16 2.68 -30.61
C TYR A 152 -2.68 3.67 -31.65
N LEU A 153 -3.10 4.87 -31.24
CA LEU A 153 -3.56 5.93 -32.15
C LEU A 153 -2.45 6.42 -33.08
N GLY A 154 -1.21 6.44 -32.60
CA GLY A 154 -0.03 6.80 -33.41
C GLY A 154 0.28 5.82 -34.56
N PHE A 155 -0.25 4.60 -34.53
CA PHE A 155 -0.08 3.57 -35.56
C PHE A 155 -1.34 3.32 -36.42
N GLY A 156 -2.33 4.20 -36.38
CA GLY A 156 -3.50 4.17 -37.30
C GLY A 156 -4.56 3.08 -37.00
N ALA A 157 -4.54 2.46 -35.85
CA ALA A 157 -5.59 1.54 -35.44
C ALA A 157 -6.75 2.28 -34.74
N GLN A 158 -7.93 2.22 -35.31
CA GLN A 158 -9.16 2.81 -34.74
C GLN A 158 -9.53 2.09 -33.44
N SER A 159 -9.50 2.79 -32.32
CA SER A 159 -9.98 2.29 -31.00
C SER A 159 -11.51 2.41 -30.92
N SER A 160 -12.26 1.61 -31.69
CA SER A 160 -13.74 1.64 -31.70
C SER A 160 -14.37 0.65 -30.69
N GLU A 161 -13.61 -0.24 -30.05
CA GLU A 161 -14.21 -1.31 -29.24
C GLU A 161 -14.50 -0.94 -27.78
N SER A 162 -13.75 -0.04 -27.13
CA SER A 162 -13.95 0.25 -25.71
C SER A 162 -15.06 1.26 -25.42
N GLN A 163 -15.33 2.18 -26.32
CA GLN A 163 -16.45 3.15 -26.17
C GLN A 163 -17.81 2.55 -26.55
N GLY A 164 -17.82 1.60 -27.48
CA GLY A 164 -19.05 0.90 -27.90
C GLY A 164 -19.60 -0.03 -26.83
N ARG A 165 -18.74 -0.74 -26.09
CA ARG A 165 -19.17 -1.64 -25.01
C ARG A 165 -19.75 -0.88 -23.80
N ARG A 166 -19.20 0.28 -23.44
CA ARG A 166 -19.74 1.12 -22.34
C ARG A 166 -21.10 1.76 -22.67
N ALA A 167 -21.36 2.05 -23.93
CA ALA A 167 -22.66 2.59 -24.37
C ALA A 167 -23.74 1.50 -24.52
N ALA A 168 -23.35 0.27 -24.89
CA ALA A 168 -24.26 -0.86 -25.01
C ALA A 168 -24.71 -1.41 -23.65
N THR A 169 -23.82 -1.44 -22.64
CA THR A 169 -24.14 -1.89 -21.28
C THR A 169 -25.07 -0.93 -20.52
N ALA A 170 -25.17 0.33 -20.92
CA ALA A 170 -26.11 1.28 -20.32
C ALA A 170 -27.56 1.09 -20.79
N ALA A 171 -27.79 0.41 -21.94
CA ALA A 171 -29.09 0.15 -22.48
C ALA A 171 -29.75 -1.17 -22.02
N ASP A 172 -28.94 -2.14 -21.54
CA ASP A 172 -29.42 -3.49 -21.20
C ASP A 172 -29.54 -3.73 -19.65
N VAL A 173 -29.63 -2.68 -18.83
CA VAL A 173 -29.70 -2.77 -17.36
C VAL A 173 -31.06 -3.26 -16.82
N ALA A 174 -31.97 -3.73 -17.67
CA ALA A 174 -33.29 -4.18 -17.23
C ALA A 174 -33.40 -5.66 -16.81
N ASP A 175 -32.46 -6.54 -17.22
CA ASP A 175 -32.55 -7.97 -16.87
C ASP A 175 -31.15 -8.59 -16.69
N ASN A 176 -30.66 -8.73 -15.47
CA ASN A 176 -29.91 -9.91 -14.99
C ASN A 176 -28.99 -9.61 -13.79
N TYR A 177 -29.36 -10.11 -12.64
CA TYR A 177 -28.52 -10.17 -11.41
C TYR A 177 -27.24 -11.03 -11.58
N SER A 178 -27.11 -11.80 -12.65
CA SER A 178 -25.95 -12.65 -12.92
C SER A 178 -24.84 -11.98 -13.75
N THR A 179 -25.15 -10.87 -14.44
CA THR A 179 -24.18 -10.14 -15.27
C THR A 179 -23.34 -9.11 -14.48
N ALA A 180 -23.84 -8.66 -13.33
CA ALA A 180 -23.12 -7.69 -12.50
C ALA A 180 -21.84 -8.28 -11.87
N ASP A 181 -21.85 -9.54 -11.47
CA ASP A 181 -20.67 -10.20 -10.87
C ASP A 181 -19.57 -10.48 -11.90
N SER A 182 -19.92 -10.77 -13.17
CA SER A 182 -18.93 -11.00 -14.23
C SER A 182 -18.26 -9.69 -14.69
N SER A 183 -19.02 -8.60 -14.79
CA SER A 183 -18.47 -7.29 -15.15
C SER A 183 -17.50 -6.73 -14.10
N LEU A 184 -17.77 -6.96 -12.83
CA LEU A 184 -16.86 -6.55 -11.74
C LEU A 184 -15.53 -7.32 -11.77
N LEU A 185 -15.58 -8.61 -12.07
CA LEU A 185 -14.37 -9.44 -12.19
C LEU A 185 -13.53 -9.03 -13.41
N GLU A 186 -14.16 -8.75 -14.56
CA GLU A 186 -13.48 -8.26 -15.76
C GLU A 186 -12.81 -6.91 -15.51
N ASP A 187 -13.48 -5.98 -14.85
CA ASP A 187 -12.92 -4.67 -14.46
C ASP A 187 -11.71 -4.82 -13.50
N MET A 188 -11.77 -5.77 -12.57
CA MET A 188 -10.67 -6.05 -11.65
C MET A 188 -9.45 -6.63 -12.38
N ILE A 189 -9.66 -7.57 -13.29
CA ILE A 189 -8.60 -8.18 -14.10
C ILE A 189 -7.96 -7.13 -15.02
N GLU A 190 -8.76 -6.27 -15.66
CA GLU A 190 -8.24 -5.19 -16.50
C GLU A 190 -7.38 -4.21 -15.70
N LYS A 191 -7.82 -3.81 -14.51
CA LYS A 191 -7.03 -2.96 -13.60
C LYS A 191 -5.72 -3.62 -13.19
N ASP A 192 -5.74 -4.90 -12.85
CA ASP A 192 -4.54 -5.65 -12.46
C ASP A 192 -3.55 -5.73 -13.63
N GLN A 193 -4.02 -5.93 -14.86
CA GLN A 193 -3.19 -5.91 -16.06
C GLN A 193 -2.61 -4.53 -16.35
N LEU A 194 -3.35 -3.45 -16.09
CA LEU A 194 -2.86 -2.09 -16.23
C LEU A 194 -1.78 -1.78 -15.19
N LEU A 195 -1.99 -2.17 -13.93
CA LEU A 195 -0.99 -1.97 -12.87
C LEU A 195 0.33 -2.73 -13.14
N ASN A 196 0.26 -3.90 -13.76
CA ASN A 196 1.47 -4.63 -14.21
C ASN A 196 2.28 -3.88 -15.27
N ALA A 197 1.66 -2.95 -15.99
CA ALA A 197 2.28 -2.17 -17.06
C ALA A 197 2.66 -0.75 -16.64
N VAL A 198 2.69 -0.46 -15.34
CA VAL A 198 3.09 0.86 -14.79
C VAL A 198 4.54 1.15 -15.11
N GLU A 199 4.79 2.36 -15.58
CA GLU A 199 6.11 2.92 -15.83
C GLU A 199 6.36 4.15 -14.94
N SER A 200 7.62 4.53 -14.74
CA SER A 200 7.98 5.70 -13.93
C SER A 200 7.26 6.98 -14.36
N ARG A 201 7.04 7.17 -15.64
CA ARG A 201 6.31 8.35 -16.17
C ARG A 201 4.85 8.40 -15.74
N ASP A 202 4.20 7.24 -15.53
CA ASP A 202 2.81 7.18 -15.08
C ASP A 202 2.72 7.66 -13.61
N LEU A 203 3.72 7.32 -12.80
CA LEU A 203 3.84 7.79 -11.41
C LEU A 203 4.11 9.30 -11.34
N ILE A 204 4.92 9.83 -12.24
CA ILE A 204 5.18 11.27 -12.35
C ILE A 204 3.89 12.00 -12.76
N GLU A 205 3.16 11.48 -13.74
CA GLU A 205 1.89 12.02 -14.17
C GLU A 205 0.81 11.95 -13.07
N PHE A 206 0.89 10.93 -12.19
CA PHE A 206 0.03 10.80 -11.02
C PHE A 206 0.28 11.90 -9.98
N GLY A 207 1.46 12.53 -9.97
CA GLY A 207 1.84 13.61 -9.06
C GLY A 207 3.06 13.32 -8.18
N MET A 208 3.78 12.23 -8.45
CA MET A 208 5.05 11.96 -7.78
C MET A 208 6.18 12.74 -8.45
N ILE A 209 7.11 13.31 -7.66
CA ILE A 209 8.25 13.99 -8.25
C ILE A 209 9.24 13.00 -8.88
N PRO A 210 9.87 13.34 -10.01
CA PRO A 210 10.77 12.43 -10.74
C PRO A 210 11.92 11.89 -9.88
N GLU A 211 12.49 12.74 -9.03
CA GLU A 211 13.57 12.37 -8.12
C GLU A 211 13.14 11.31 -7.11
N PHE A 212 11.93 11.44 -6.57
CA PHE A 212 11.36 10.46 -5.64
C PHE A 212 11.10 9.12 -6.33
N VAL A 213 10.48 9.14 -7.52
CA VAL A 213 10.24 7.93 -8.32
C VAL A 213 11.57 7.23 -8.65
N GLY A 214 12.60 7.98 -8.97
CA GLY A 214 13.95 7.46 -9.26
C GLY A 214 14.61 6.74 -8.07
N ARG A 215 14.15 6.97 -6.83
CA ARG A 215 14.65 6.26 -5.64
C ARG A 215 13.97 4.91 -5.40
N PHE A 216 12.92 4.58 -6.16
CA PHE A 216 12.20 3.31 -6.09
C PHE A 216 12.31 2.54 -7.42
N PRO A 217 13.47 1.96 -7.74
CA PRO A 217 13.70 1.30 -9.03
C PRO A 217 12.91 0.00 -9.20
N VAL A 218 12.43 -0.59 -8.10
CA VAL A 218 11.64 -1.81 -8.10
C VAL A 218 10.21 -1.46 -7.79
N VAL A 219 9.32 -1.71 -8.75
CA VAL A 219 7.88 -1.49 -8.63
C VAL A 219 7.18 -2.85 -8.66
N VAL A 220 6.40 -3.14 -7.63
CA VAL A 220 5.69 -4.42 -7.48
C VAL A 220 4.19 -4.16 -7.39
N PRO A 221 3.42 -4.57 -8.39
CA PRO A 221 1.96 -4.47 -8.35
C PRO A 221 1.35 -5.58 -7.48
N PHE A 222 0.37 -5.20 -6.67
CA PHE A 222 -0.49 -6.11 -5.91
C PHE A 222 -1.87 -6.15 -6.57
N HIS A 223 -2.36 -7.35 -6.81
CA HIS A 223 -3.63 -7.57 -7.44
C HIS A 223 -4.80 -7.51 -6.44
N ASN A 224 -5.99 -7.31 -6.97
CA ASN A 224 -7.21 -7.45 -6.20
C ASN A 224 -7.36 -8.88 -5.69
N LEU A 225 -7.86 -9.04 -4.46
CA LEU A 225 -8.13 -10.36 -3.91
C LEU A 225 -9.44 -10.90 -4.47
N THR A 226 -9.39 -12.10 -5.03
CA THR A 226 -10.59 -12.82 -5.49
C THR A 226 -11.34 -13.45 -4.33
N GLU A 227 -12.61 -13.86 -4.54
CA GLU A 227 -13.41 -14.57 -3.54
C GLU A 227 -12.68 -15.80 -3.01
N ASN A 228 -12.10 -16.61 -3.89
CA ASN A 228 -11.36 -17.81 -3.50
C ASN A 228 -10.12 -17.48 -2.65
N MET A 229 -9.37 -16.43 -3.00
CA MET A 229 -8.22 -15.97 -2.20
C MET A 229 -8.66 -15.50 -0.81
N LEU A 230 -9.78 -14.79 -0.69
CA LEU A 230 -10.32 -14.37 0.60
C LEU A 230 -10.75 -15.55 1.46
N VAL A 231 -11.33 -16.59 0.88
CA VAL A 231 -11.66 -17.85 1.59
C VAL A 231 -10.38 -18.54 2.07
N GLN A 232 -9.34 -18.60 1.23
CA GLN A 232 -8.02 -19.14 1.63
C GLN A 232 -7.41 -18.35 2.79
N ILE A 233 -7.45 -17.02 2.74
CA ILE A 233 -6.96 -16.15 3.82
C ILE A 233 -7.70 -16.42 5.15
N LEU A 234 -8.98 -16.78 5.10
CA LEU A 234 -9.76 -17.11 6.30
C LEU A 234 -9.33 -18.44 6.95
N THR A 235 -8.83 -19.40 6.16
CA THR A 235 -8.67 -20.80 6.58
C THR A 235 -7.25 -21.33 6.59
N GLU A 236 -6.37 -20.92 5.63
CA GLU A 236 -5.09 -21.57 5.39
C GLU A 236 -3.88 -21.03 6.17
N PRO A 237 -3.71 -19.70 6.40
CA PRO A 237 -2.55 -19.19 7.12
C PRO A 237 -2.45 -19.72 8.54
N GLN A 238 -1.23 -19.81 9.09
CA GLN A 238 -1.00 -20.24 10.49
C GLN A 238 -1.83 -19.43 11.50
N ASN A 239 -2.02 -18.13 11.22
CA ASN A 239 -2.82 -17.21 12.03
C ASN A 239 -4.16 -16.87 11.33
N ALA A 240 -4.75 -17.84 10.63
CA ALA A 240 -6.04 -17.64 9.98
C ALA A 240 -7.15 -17.32 10.99
N LEU A 241 -8.10 -16.49 10.55
CA LEU A 241 -9.17 -16.01 11.44
C LEU A 241 -10.08 -17.15 11.94
N ILE A 242 -10.46 -18.09 11.07
CA ILE A 242 -11.36 -19.19 11.44
C ILE A 242 -10.76 -20.06 12.55
N PRO A 243 -9.52 -20.58 12.44
CA PRO A 243 -8.89 -21.31 13.55
C PRO A 243 -8.77 -20.50 14.84
N GLN A 244 -8.53 -19.19 14.76
CA GLN A 244 -8.49 -18.33 15.94
C GLN A 244 -9.85 -18.28 16.65
N PHE A 245 -10.94 -18.07 15.91
CA PHE A 245 -12.29 -18.06 16.48
C PHE A 245 -12.69 -19.44 17.03
N GLN A 246 -12.40 -20.53 16.31
CA GLN A 246 -12.64 -21.88 16.78
C GLN A 246 -11.94 -22.16 18.10
N LYS A 247 -10.66 -21.74 18.22
CA LYS A 247 -9.90 -21.87 19.47
C LYS A 247 -10.51 -21.05 20.61
N LEU A 248 -10.96 -19.82 20.30
CA LEU A 248 -11.60 -18.96 21.29
C LEU A 248 -12.88 -19.60 21.85
N PHE A 249 -13.78 -20.08 20.97
CA PHE A 249 -15.04 -20.72 21.38
C PHE A 249 -14.82 -22.06 22.09
N SER A 250 -13.76 -22.80 21.74
CA SER A 250 -13.40 -24.04 22.43
C SER A 250 -13.05 -23.83 23.90
N MET A 251 -12.55 -22.62 24.28
CA MET A 251 -12.27 -22.29 25.68
C MET A 251 -13.55 -22.21 26.53
N ASP A 252 -14.70 -21.90 25.89
CA ASP A 252 -16.02 -21.87 26.53
C ASP A 252 -16.79 -23.19 26.32
N ASN A 253 -16.10 -24.27 25.89
CA ASN A 253 -16.68 -25.56 25.55
C ASN A 253 -17.75 -25.49 24.45
N VAL A 254 -17.60 -24.56 23.50
CA VAL A 254 -18.47 -24.42 22.34
C VAL A 254 -17.73 -24.83 21.10
N GLU A 255 -18.30 -25.70 20.29
CA GLU A 255 -17.76 -26.07 18.97
C GLU A 255 -18.29 -25.10 17.91
N LEU A 256 -17.38 -24.35 17.27
CA LEU A 256 -17.70 -23.44 16.18
C LEU A 256 -17.33 -24.07 14.84
N THR A 257 -18.32 -24.25 13.96
CA THR A 257 -18.11 -24.77 12.61
C THR A 257 -18.59 -23.76 11.56
N PHE A 258 -17.90 -23.72 10.42
CA PHE A 258 -18.28 -22.88 9.30
C PHE A 258 -18.55 -23.74 8.08
N GLU A 259 -19.73 -23.63 7.53
CA GLU A 259 -20.04 -24.25 6.24
C GLU A 259 -19.29 -23.53 5.09
N PRO A 260 -18.90 -24.23 4.01
CA PRO A 260 -18.24 -23.62 2.86
C PRO A 260 -19.03 -22.45 2.24
N LYS A 261 -20.36 -22.53 2.28
CA LYS A 261 -21.25 -21.46 1.81
C LYS A 261 -21.15 -20.19 2.66
N ALA A 262 -21.00 -20.34 3.98
CA ALA A 262 -20.83 -19.22 4.90
C ALA A 262 -19.50 -18.51 4.64
N LEU A 263 -18.40 -19.24 4.44
CA LEU A 263 -17.09 -18.67 4.13
C LEU A 263 -17.12 -17.87 2.81
N ARG A 264 -17.77 -18.40 1.78
CA ARG A 264 -17.95 -17.67 0.50
C ARG A 264 -18.80 -16.43 0.67
N ARG A 265 -19.85 -16.48 1.50
CA ARG A 265 -20.68 -15.30 1.77
C ARG A 265 -19.88 -14.20 2.47
N ILE A 266 -19.04 -14.56 3.45
CA ILE A 266 -18.11 -13.63 4.13
C ILE A 266 -17.15 -12.99 3.13
N ALA A 267 -16.54 -13.78 2.26
CA ALA A 267 -15.64 -13.30 1.21
C ALA A 267 -16.36 -12.35 0.25
N LYS A 268 -17.57 -12.68 -0.20
CA LYS A 268 -18.39 -11.85 -1.08
C LYS A 268 -18.74 -10.50 -0.45
N VAL A 269 -19.15 -10.48 0.81
CA VAL A 269 -19.40 -9.22 1.55
C VAL A 269 -18.15 -8.36 1.67
N ALA A 270 -16.97 -8.97 1.88
CA ALA A 270 -15.71 -8.22 1.92
C ALA A 270 -15.37 -7.58 0.55
N MET A 271 -15.65 -8.28 -0.54
CA MET A 271 -15.49 -7.74 -1.90
C MET A 271 -16.49 -6.60 -2.18
N GLU A 272 -17.76 -6.78 -1.85
CA GLU A 272 -18.80 -5.74 -1.99
C GLU A 272 -18.44 -4.46 -1.23
N ARG A 273 -17.87 -4.60 -0.02
CA ARG A 273 -17.42 -3.47 0.81
C ARG A 273 -16.08 -2.88 0.36
N LYS A 274 -15.39 -3.49 -0.59
CA LYS A 274 -14.04 -3.09 -1.08
C LYS A 274 -13.01 -2.97 0.03
N THR A 275 -13.13 -3.76 1.10
CA THR A 275 -12.25 -3.70 2.28
C THR A 275 -11.08 -4.67 2.20
N GLY A 276 -11.08 -5.58 1.20
CA GLY A 276 -10.06 -6.63 1.07
C GLY A 276 -9.99 -7.51 2.32
N ALA A 277 -8.84 -8.10 2.60
CA ALA A 277 -8.66 -8.97 3.75
C ALA A 277 -8.83 -8.27 5.10
N ARG A 278 -8.59 -6.95 5.18
CA ARG A 278 -8.75 -6.17 6.42
C ARG A 278 -10.18 -6.19 6.95
N GLY A 279 -11.17 -6.25 6.06
CA GLY A 279 -12.59 -6.26 6.45
C GLY A 279 -13.11 -7.61 6.96
N LEU A 280 -12.41 -8.71 6.70
CA LEU A 280 -12.88 -10.05 7.04
C LEU A 280 -13.16 -10.22 8.53
N ARG A 281 -12.28 -9.70 9.39
CA ARG A 281 -12.47 -9.78 10.85
C ARG A 281 -13.73 -9.06 11.31
N ALA A 282 -13.98 -7.86 10.80
CA ALA A 282 -15.18 -7.10 11.15
C ALA A 282 -16.47 -7.76 10.67
N ILE A 283 -16.43 -8.46 9.53
CA ILE A 283 -17.58 -9.20 9.00
C ILE A 283 -17.86 -10.46 9.82
N LEU A 284 -16.82 -11.13 10.34
CA LEU A 284 -16.99 -12.33 11.19
C LEU A 284 -17.57 -12.02 12.57
N VAL A 285 -17.33 -10.82 13.10
CA VAL A 285 -17.78 -10.41 14.45
C VAL A 285 -19.22 -9.88 14.44
N ASN A 286 -19.69 -9.38 13.28
CA ASN A 286 -21.05 -8.87 13.09
C ASN A 286 -22.00 -9.95 12.53
#